data_099dd7b9fc01b5b4b27c6f6e91dca6be
#
_entry.id   099dd7b9fc01b5b4b27c6f6e91dca6be
#
_cell.length_a   1.000
_cell.length_b   1.000
_cell.length_c   1.000
_cell.angle_alpha   90.00
_cell.angle_beta   90.00
_cell.angle_gamma   90.00
#
_symmetry.space_group_name_H-M   'P 1'
#
loop_
_entity.id
_entity.type
_entity.pdbx_description
1 polymer ?
#
loop_
_entity_poly.entity_id
_entity_poly.type
_entity_poly.pdbx_seq_one_letter_code
_entity_poly.pdbx_strand_id
1 'polypeptide(L)'
;MRINIPEAVDRLCYRYPSPLVDAVTEHEPGRRMVAVKNVSVNEDFFQGHFPGAPVMPGVLMIETLAHVATVLLTHGAEGAHGDRVFLRGVDNAKFRRQVVPGDRLRLEVTLGQRRGRIVRAGGVAYVDDTLVAEAELVMGLVAGDRAATERPLVDPTAVVHPGARIGSGTRVGPHVVIGENVTIGRNCRIGASTVIDGFTDIGDENEIFPMASIGLIPQDLKFGGEPTRLVIGNHNVIREFVTIHRGTAGGGGITRIGDRNLFMAYTHIAHDCHVGNETIFANAATLAGHVRVEDYATVGAFSGVHQFCRVGRYAFIGGYSVVTKDAMPYAKTVGNRARFYGLNTIGLVRRKFSPESIEKLRRAYRILLHANTSRALAQIEGDPSLQCEEVCYVVEFIKSSQRGVGLRRPSRRVDDDGD
;
A
#
# COMPACT_ATOMS: atom_id res chain seq x y z
N MET A 1 -15.46 16.00 -15.45
CA MET A 1 -14.80 14.82 -14.84
C MET A 1 -14.64 15.12 -13.36
N ARG A 2 -15.14 14.28 -12.45
CA ARG A 2 -14.89 14.47 -11.00
C ARG A 2 -13.46 14.05 -10.72
N ILE A 3 -12.65 14.95 -10.17
CA ILE A 3 -11.32 14.63 -9.70
C ILE A 3 -11.45 14.16 -8.26
N ASN A 4 -10.88 12.99 -7.93
CA ASN A 4 -10.92 12.44 -6.58
C ASN A 4 -9.99 13.25 -5.68
N ILE A 5 -10.43 13.56 -4.45
CA ILE A 5 -9.70 14.39 -3.47
C ILE A 5 -8.25 13.93 -3.22
N PRO A 6 -7.93 12.63 -3.03
CA PRO A 6 -6.56 12.19 -2.85
C PRO A 6 -5.64 12.64 -3.98
N GLU A 7 -6.10 12.58 -5.24
CA GLU A 7 -5.31 12.95 -6.42
C GLU A 7 -5.13 14.47 -6.56
N ALA A 8 -6.14 15.26 -6.15
CA ALA A 8 -6.04 16.71 -6.14
C ALA A 8 -5.18 17.22 -4.96
N VAL A 9 -5.28 16.59 -3.79
CA VAL A 9 -4.52 16.95 -2.58
C VAL A 9 -3.05 16.54 -2.70
N ASP A 10 -2.74 15.43 -3.35
CA ASP A 10 -1.34 15.00 -3.57
C ASP A 10 -0.55 16.01 -4.43
N ARG A 11 -1.24 16.80 -5.24
CA ARG A 11 -0.63 17.87 -6.07
C ARG A 11 -0.62 19.23 -5.39
N LEU A 12 -1.39 19.42 -4.31
CA LEU A 12 -1.29 20.60 -3.48
C LEU A 12 0.02 20.53 -2.67
N CYS A 13 0.76 21.64 -2.62
CA CYS A 13 1.90 21.78 -1.71
C CYS A 13 1.49 21.78 -0.23
N TYR A 14 0.18 21.64 0.05
CA TYR A 14 -0.43 21.69 1.37
C TYR A 14 -0.70 20.27 1.89
N ARG A 15 -0.47 20.06 3.20
CA ARG A 15 -0.77 18.81 3.91
C ARG A 15 -1.75 19.10 5.02
N TYR A 16 -2.49 18.07 5.44
CA TYR A 16 -3.34 18.16 6.61
C TYR A 16 -2.62 18.87 7.78
N PRO A 17 -3.27 19.84 8.50
CA PRO A 17 -4.70 20.22 8.39
C PRO A 17 -5.01 21.35 7.38
N SER A 18 -4.09 21.74 6.53
CA SER A 18 -4.20 22.93 5.68
C SER A 18 -5.07 22.82 4.40
N PRO A 19 -5.42 21.65 3.81
CA PRO A 19 -6.30 21.61 2.65
C PRO A 19 -7.69 22.13 2.99
N LEU A 20 -8.14 23.18 2.28
CA LEU A 20 -9.45 23.82 2.51
C LEU A 20 -10.48 23.48 1.42
N VAL A 21 -10.21 22.50 0.54
CA VAL A 21 -11.09 22.08 -0.55
C VAL A 21 -11.47 20.63 -0.36
N ASP A 22 -12.77 20.31 -0.38
CA ASP A 22 -13.27 18.96 -0.15
C ASP A 22 -13.54 18.17 -1.45
N ALA A 23 -13.89 18.85 -2.54
CA ALA A 23 -14.15 18.20 -3.82
C ALA A 23 -13.99 19.18 -4.99
N VAL A 24 -13.57 18.65 -6.16
CA VAL A 24 -13.66 19.32 -7.45
C VAL A 24 -14.85 18.76 -8.21
N THR A 25 -15.81 19.62 -8.57
CA THR A 25 -17.04 19.22 -9.27
C THR A 25 -16.98 19.45 -10.77
N GLU A 26 -16.28 20.51 -11.21
CA GLU A 26 -16.08 20.81 -12.63
C GLU A 26 -14.62 21.21 -12.88
N HIS A 27 -14.07 20.76 -14.01
CA HIS A 27 -12.72 21.09 -14.41
C HIS A 27 -12.61 21.29 -15.91
N GLU A 28 -12.24 22.51 -16.30
CA GLU A 28 -11.82 22.89 -17.66
C GLU A 28 -10.30 23.18 -17.60
N PRO A 29 -9.45 22.26 -18.11
CA PRO A 29 -8.00 22.38 -17.98
C PRO A 29 -7.47 23.73 -18.50
N GLY A 30 -6.65 24.39 -17.68
CA GLY A 30 -6.05 25.69 -18.02
C GLY A 30 -7.03 26.87 -18.08
N ARG A 31 -8.30 26.71 -17.77
CA ARG A 31 -9.30 27.75 -17.89
C ARG A 31 -10.14 27.99 -16.62
N ARG A 32 -10.88 26.98 -16.17
CA ARG A 32 -11.86 27.14 -15.09
C ARG A 32 -11.94 25.89 -14.22
N MET A 33 -12.20 26.08 -12.93
CA MET A 33 -12.46 24.99 -11.99
C MET A 33 -13.59 25.40 -11.03
N VAL A 34 -14.47 24.44 -10.73
CA VAL A 34 -15.44 24.55 -9.66
C VAL A 34 -15.16 23.51 -8.60
N ALA A 35 -15.08 23.95 -7.36
CA ALA A 35 -14.81 23.13 -6.21
C ALA A 35 -15.81 23.38 -5.07
N VAL A 36 -15.78 22.52 -4.07
CA VAL A 36 -16.65 22.58 -2.91
C VAL A 36 -15.83 22.51 -1.63
N LYS A 37 -16.22 23.34 -0.65
CA LYS A 37 -15.83 23.20 0.75
C LYS A 37 -17.09 23.13 1.63
N ASN A 38 -17.17 22.10 2.46
CA ASN A 38 -18.16 22.00 3.52
C ASN A 38 -17.62 22.71 4.77
N VAL A 39 -18.37 23.63 5.32
CA VAL A 39 -17.96 24.40 6.50
C VAL A 39 -18.44 23.68 7.74
N SER A 40 -17.54 22.94 8.39
CA SER A 40 -17.83 22.14 9.58
C SER A 40 -17.55 22.94 10.86
N VAL A 41 -18.41 22.77 11.88
CA VAL A 41 -18.18 23.33 13.23
C VAL A 41 -16.88 22.85 13.89
N ASN A 42 -16.33 21.72 13.41
CA ASN A 42 -15.09 21.12 13.92
C ASN A 42 -13.82 21.78 13.37
N GLU A 43 -13.92 22.81 12.53
CA GLU A 43 -12.76 23.54 12.05
C GLU A 43 -12.16 24.39 13.19
N ASP A 44 -10.85 24.30 13.38
CA ASP A 44 -10.13 24.92 14.51
C ASP A 44 -10.34 26.42 14.64
N PHE A 45 -10.51 27.13 13.53
CA PHE A 45 -10.70 28.58 13.55
C PHE A 45 -12.03 29.02 14.21
N PHE A 46 -13.04 28.13 14.32
CA PHE A 46 -14.28 28.46 15.03
C PHE A 46 -14.14 28.52 16.55
N GLN A 47 -13.07 27.97 17.12
CA GLN A 47 -12.80 28.10 18.55
C GLN A 47 -12.55 29.56 18.99
N GLY A 48 -12.05 30.38 18.08
CA GLY A 48 -11.72 31.79 18.36
C GLY A 48 -12.45 32.82 17.51
N HIS A 49 -13.09 32.45 16.40
CA HIS A 49 -13.67 33.42 15.46
C HIS A 49 -15.17 33.21 15.21
N PHE A 50 -16.08 33.61 16.12
CA PHE A 50 -15.91 34.21 17.45
C PHE A 50 -16.59 33.35 18.51
N PRO A 51 -16.19 33.41 19.79
CA PRO A 51 -16.85 32.65 20.85
C PRO A 51 -18.37 32.96 20.89
N GLY A 52 -19.21 31.93 20.77
CA GLY A 52 -20.67 32.03 20.75
C GLY A 52 -21.31 32.52 19.45
N ALA A 53 -20.53 32.97 18.46
CA ALA A 53 -21.00 33.38 17.13
C ALA A 53 -19.98 32.93 16.04
N PRO A 54 -19.94 31.61 15.72
CA PRO A 54 -18.96 31.08 14.81
C PRO A 54 -19.16 31.59 13.38
N VAL A 55 -18.16 32.27 12.85
CA VAL A 55 -18.12 32.81 11.48
C VAL A 55 -16.78 32.41 10.85
N MET A 56 -16.83 31.90 9.63
CA MET A 56 -15.59 31.59 8.88
C MET A 56 -14.83 32.88 8.59
N PRO A 57 -13.53 32.97 8.96
CA PRO A 57 -12.72 34.14 8.62
C PRO A 57 -12.71 34.41 7.11
N GLY A 58 -12.98 35.66 6.73
CA GLY A 58 -13.03 36.03 5.30
C GLY A 58 -11.75 35.69 4.55
N VAL A 59 -10.60 35.87 5.19
CA VAL A 59 -9.28 35.53 4.61
C VAL A 59 -9.16 34.04 4.27
N LEU A 60 -9.80 33.15 5.03
CA LEU A 60 -9.82 31.72 4.72
C LEU A 60 -10.68 31.37 3.51
N MET A 61 -11.73 32.18 3.20
CA MET A 61 -12.43 32.05 1.92
C MET A 61 -11.51 32.38 0.74
N ILE A 62 -10.69 33.42 0.87
CA ILE A 62 -9.69 33.78 -0.16
C ILE A 62 -8.64 32.67 -0.29
N GLU A 63 -8.12 32.16 0.82
CA GLU A 63 -7.17 31.04 0.82
C GLU A 63 -7.79 29.79 0.15
N THR A 64 -9.05 29.50 0.41
CA THR A 64 -9.75 28.40 -0.26
C THR A 64 -9.82 28.59 -1.78
N LEU A 65 -10.10 29.80 -2.25
CA LEU A 65 -10.05 30.14 -3.68
C LEU A 65 -8.62 30.00 -4.25
N ALA A 66 -7.59 30.38 -3.49
CA ALA A 66 -6.19 30.22 -3.89
C ALA A 66 -5.79 28.72 -3.98
N HIS A 67 -6.34 27.87 -3.12
CA HIS A 67 -6.18 26.42 -3.23
C HIS A 67 -6.79 25.88 -4.54
N VAL A 68 -8.00 26.30 -4.89
CA VAL A 68 -8.63 25.93 -6.17
C VAL A 68 -7.80 26.42 -7.36
N ALA A 69 -7.28 27.65 -7.31
CA ALA A 69 -6.39 28.19 -8.33
C ALA A 69 -5.10 27.37 -8.47
N THR A 70 -4.53 26.94 -7.35
CA THR A 70 -3.33 26.08 -7.32
C THR A 70 -3.59 24.74 -7.98
N VAL A 71 -4.71 24.07 -7.66
CA VAL A 71 -5.11 22.81 -8.33
C VAL A 71 -5.28 23.02 -9.82
N LEU A 72 -5.98 24.08 -10.24
CA LEU A 72 -6.22 24.40 -11.65
C LEU A 72 -4.91 24.65 -12.41
N LEU A 73 -3.94 25.32 -11.80
CA LEU A 73 -2.63 25.62 -12.39
C LEU A 73 -1.71 24.40 -12.48
N THR A 74 -1.85 23.44 -11.55
CA THR A 74 -1.00 22.24 -11.52
C THR A 74 -1.62 21.03 -12.23
N HIS A 75 -2.94 21.07 -12.53
CA HIS A 75 -3.69 19.99 -13.16
C HIS A 75 -3.98 20.30 -14.62
N GLY A 76 -3.20 19.75 -15.55
CA GLY A 76 -3.50 19.81 -16.99
C GLY A 76 -2.82 20.88 -17.80
N ALA A 77 -1.82 21.57 -17.28
CA ALA A 77 -0.97 22.46 -18.07
C ALA A 77 0.32 21.73 -18.46
N GLU A 78 0.63 21.69 -19.75
CA GLU A 78 1.97 21.32 -20.24
C GLU A 78 3.00 22.23 -19.57
N GLY A 79 3.86 21.67 -18.73
CA GLY A 79 5.00 22.37 -18.12
C GLY A 79 4.92 22.72 -16.64
N ALA A 80 3.81 22.48 -15.93
CA ALA A 80 3.69 22.84 -14.50
C ALA A 80 3.86 21.66 -13.52
N HIS A 81 4.25 20.49 -13.99
CA HIS A 81 4.56 19.34 -13.12
C HIS A 81 5.81 19.65 -12.28
N GLY A 82 5.61 19.85 -10.98
CA GLY A 82 6.68 20.10 -10.01
C GLY A 82 6.87 21.58 -9.62
N ASP A 83 6.18 22.53 -10.25
CA ASP A 83 6.19 23.93 -9.82
C ASP A 83 5.38 24.10 -8.52
N ARG A 84 5.90 24.92 -7.60
CA ARG A 84 5.16 25.37 -6.43
C ARG A 84 4.37 26.63 -6.80
N VAL A 85 3.11 26.68 -6.38
CA VAL A 85 2.25 27.83 -6.62
C VAL A 85 2.01 28.55 -5.30
N PHE A 86 2.23 29.85 -5.26
CA PHE A 86 2.04 30.70 -4.07
C PHE A 86 1.07 31.84 -4.38
N LEU A 87 0.21 32.15 -3.44
CA LEU A 87 -0.55 33.38 -3.45
C LEU A 87 0.41 34.56 -3.16
N ARG A 88 0.61 35.45 -4.11
CA ARG A 88 1.51 36.61 -4.02
C ARG A 88 0.80 37.91 -3.74
N GLY A 89 -0.47 37.99 -4.07
CA GLY A 89 -1.29 39.16 -3.85
C GLY A 89 -2.75 38.88 -4.06
N VAL A 90 -3.58 39.72 -3.48
CA VAL A 90 -5.03 39.69 -3.63
C VAL A 90 -5.48 41.11 -3.94
N ASP A 91 -6.16 41.27 -5.07
CA ASP A 91 -6.75 42.54 -5.49
C ASP A 91 -8.28 42.43 -5.39
N ASN A 92 -8.98 43.54 -5.16
CA ASN A 92 -10.44 43.66 -5.23
C ASN A 92 -11.22 42.66 -4.35
N ALA A 93 -10.64 42.21 -3.22
CA ALA A 93 -11.33 41.28 -2.32
C ALA A 93 -12.56 41.94 -1.68
N LYS A 94 -13.69 41.26 -1.75
CA LYS A 94 -14.95 41.70 -1.12
C LYS A 94 -15.63 40.53 -0.43
N PHE A 95 -16.09 40.76 0.79
CA PHE A 95 -16.87 39.82 1.59
C PHE A 95 -18.30 40.35 1.71
N ARG A 96 -19.28 39.61 1.23
CA ARG A 96 -20.63 40.09 1.07
C ARG A 96 -21.62 39.51 2.06
N ARG A 97 -21.34 38.32 2.55
CA ARG A 97 -22.17 37.61 3.55
C ARG A 97 -21.24 36.80 4.48
N GLN A 98 -21.63 36.70 5.73
CA GLN A 98 -20.98 35.78 6.67
C GLN A 98 -21.24 34.34 6.28
N VAL A 99 -20.23 33.51 6.42
CA VAL A 99 -20.28 32.07 6.23
C VAL A 99 -20.17 31.39 7.60
N VAL A 100 -21.08 30.50 7.91
CA VAL A 100 -21.24 29.87 9.23
C VAL A 100 -21.17 28.35 9.13
N PRO A 101 -20.95 27.63 10.24
CA PRO A 101 -21.01 26.16 10.25
C PRO A 101 -22.33 25.64 9.68
N GLY A 102 -22.23 24.67 8.77
CA GLY A 102 -23.36 24.11 8.02
C GLY A 102 -23.49 24.66 6.61
N ASP A 103 -22.88 25.82 6.30
CA ASP A 103 -22.83 26.31 4.93
C ASP A 103 -21.96 25.40 4.04
N ARG A 104 -22.29 25.37 2.74
CA ARG A 104 -21.51 24.70 1.70
C ARG A 104 -21.05 25.72 0.69
N LEU A 105 -19.75 25.98 0.67
CA LEU A 105 -19.15 26.90 -0.32
C LEU A 105 -18.99 26.20 -1.67
N ARG A 106 -19.54 26.80 -2.71
CA ARG A 106 -19.22 26.54 -4.11
C ARG A 106 -18.22 27.58 -4.56
N LEU A 107 -17.06 27.12 -4.98
CA LEU A 107 -15.89 27.93 -5.30
C LEU A 107 -15.63 27.86 -6.78
N GLU A 108 -15.65 29.00 -7.47
CA GLU A 108 -15.34 29.06 -8.90
C GLU A 108 -14.09 29.89 -9.12
N VAL A 109 -13.13 29.34 -9.84
CA VAL A 109 -11.90 30.01 -10.23
C VAL A 109 -11.73 29.96 -11.72
N THR A 110 -11.44 31.10 -12.31
CA THR A 110 -11.14 31.24 -13.75
C THR A 110 -9.76 31.87 -13.91
N LEU A 111 -8.88 31.21 -14.69
CA LEU A 111 -7.57 31.75 -14.98
C LEU A 111 -7.68 32.92 -15.94
N GLY A 112 -6.99 33.98 -15.62
CA GLY A 112 -6.85 35.18 -16.45
C GLY A 112 -5.48 35.23 -17.15
N GLN A 113 -4.94 36.44 -17.30
CA GLN A 113 -3.70 36.66 -18.02
C GLN A 113 -2.48 36.09 -17.30
N ARG A 114 -1.66 35.34 -18.02
CA ARG A 114 -0.34 34.85 -17.58
C ARG A 114 0.76 35.78 -18.11
N ARG A 115 1.64 36.24 -17.25
CA ARG A 115 2.87 36.98 -17.58
C ARG A 115 4.08 36.30 -16.97
N GLY A 116 4.78 35.50 -17.75
CA GLY A 116 5.91 34.72 -17.26
C GLY A 116 5.50 33.72 -16.18
N ARG A 117 5.97 33.91 -14.96
CA ARG A 117 5.66 33.07 -13.79
C ARG A 117 4.54 33.62 -12.90
N ILE A 118 3.85 34.66 -13.34
CA ILE A 118 2.72 35.25 -12.62
C ILE A 118 1.44 34.98 -13.43
N VAL A 119 0.41 34.48 -12.74
CA VAL A 119 -0.92 34.24 -13.30
C VAL A 119 -1.94 34.99 -12.45
N ARG A 120 -2.82 35.75 -13.08
CA ARG A 120 -4.00 36.31 -12.43
C ARG A 120 -5.15 35.32 -12.55
N ALA A 121 -5.94 35.20 -11.50
CA ALA A 121 -7.13 34.38 -11.49
C ALA A 121 -8.27 35.09 -10.79
N GLY A 122 -9.45 35.10 -11.39
CA GLY A 122 -10.68 35.57 -10.72
C GLY A 122 -11.26 34.43 -9.90
N GLY A 123 -11.55 34.68 -8.64
CA GLY A 123 -12.18 33.74 -7.72
C GLY A 123 -13.49 34.27 -7.14
N VAL A 124 -14.54 33.44 -7.13
CA VAL A 124 -15.82 33.75 -6.51
C VAL A 124 -16.30 32.57 -5.68
N ALA A 125 -16.89 32.87 -4.53
CA ALA A 125 -17.46 31.88 -3.60
C ALA A 125 -18.95 32.14 -3.39
N TYR A 126 -19.74 31.09 -3.45
CA TYR A 126 -21.19 31.10 -3.22
C TYR A 126 -21.58 30.16 -2.10
N VAL A 127 -22.61 30.54 -1.35
CA VAL A 127 -23.41 29.62 -0.52
C VAL A 127 -24.79 29.55 -1.17
N ASP A 128 -25.20 28.36 -1.59
CA ASP A 128 -26.30 28.17 -2.52
C ASP A 128 -26.08 29.03 -3.77
N ASP A 129 -26.97 29.97 -4.09
CA ASP A 129 -26.82 30.90 -5.22
C ASP A 129 -26.43 32.32 -4.77
N THR A 130 -26.10 32.52 -3.49
CA THR A 130 -25.69 33.82 -2.97
C THR A 130 -24.19 33.99 -3.01
N LEU A 131 -23.71 35.05 -3.68
CA LEU A 131 -22.29 35.43 -3.69
C LEU A 131 -21.85 35.88 -2.30
N VAL A 132 -20.91 35.18 -1.70
CA VAL A 132 -20.41 35.46 -0.34
C VAL A 132 -19.03 36.11 -0.33
N ALA A 133 -18.17 35.77 -1.30
CA ALA A 133 -16.86 36.40 -1.45
C ALA A 133 -16.41 36.43 -2.92
N GLU A 134 -15.63 37.42 -3.27
CA GLU A 134 -14.96 37.53 -4.56
C GLU A 134 -13.56 38.16 -4.39
N ALA A 135 -12.62 37.77 -5.26
CA ALA A 135 -11.29 38.37 -5.31
C ALA A 135 -10.60 38.11 -6.64
N GLU A 136 -9.65 38.97 -6.99
CA GLU A 136 -8.61 38.70 -7.99
C GLU A 136 -7.35 38.18 -7.29
N LEU A 137 -6.92 36.98 -7.65
CA LEU A 137 -5.76 36.31 -7.05
C LEU A 137 -4.54 36.51 -7.96
N VAL A 138 -3.43 36.89 -7.40
CA VAL A 138 -2.15 36.94 -8.09
C VAL A 138 -1.32 35.74 -7.65
N MET A 139 -1.27 34.73 -8.53
CA MET A 139 -0.57 33.48 -8.27
C MET A 139 0.82 33.52 -8.85
N GLY A 140 1.82 33.14 -8.06
CA GLY A 140 3.21 33.04 -8.50
C GLY A 140 3.64 31.58 -8.63
N LEU A 141 4.13 31.20 -9.81
CA LEU A 141 4.74 29.90 -10.03
C LEU A 141 6.24 30.02 -9.73
N VAL A 142 6.72 29.22 -8.80
CA VAL A 142 8.15 29.07 -8.53
C VAL A 142 8.52 27.69 -9.06
N ALA A 143 9.55 27.66 -9.93
CA ALA A 143 10.08 26.37 -10.36
C ALA A 143 10.31 25.52 -9.12
N GLY A 144 9.62 24.42 -9.02
CA GLY A 144 9.96 23.43 -8.02
C GLY A 144 11.42 23.08 -8.25
N ASP A 145 12.20 23.11 -7.21
CA ASP A 145 13.57 22.68 -7.30
C ASP A 145 13.52 21.18 -7.63
N ARG A 146 13.60 20.84 -8.94
CA ARG A 146 13.67 19.45 -9.42
C ARG A 146 14.79 18.71 -8.69
N ALA A 147 15.88 19.42 -8.36
CA ALA A 147 16.97 18.90 -7.57
C ALA A 147 16.55 18.59 -6.11
N ALA A 148 15.59 19.34 -5.53
CA ALA A 148 15.11 19.08 -4.17
C ALA A 148 14.11 17.90 -4.11
N THR A 149 13.37 17.64 -5.21
CA THR A 149 12.57 16.40 -5.35
C THR A 149 13.42 15.21 -5.81
N GLU A 150 14.61 15.47 -6.36
CA GLU A 150 15.56 14.44 -6.80
C GLU A 150 16.46 13.92 -5.67
N ARG A 151 16.53 14.59 -4.53
CA ARG A 151 17.34 14.12 -3.37
C ARG A 151 16.47 13.41 -2.35
N PRO A 152 17.01 12.36 -1.69
CA PRO A 152 16.34 11.79 -0.53
C PRO A 152 16.27 12.80 0.60
N LEU A 153 15.16 12.81 1.35
CA LEU A 153 15.00 13.59 2.57
C LEU A 153 15.39 12.73 3.76
N VAL A 154 16.55 12.99 4.33
CA VAL A 154 17.07 12.21 5.46
C VAL A 154 16.97 13.07 6.71
N ASP A 155 16.34 12.53 7.77
CA ASP A 155 16.27 13.18 9.07
C ASP A 155 17.69 13.34 9.65
N PRO A 156 18.03 14.50 10.26
CA PRO A 156 19.36 14.73 10.81
C PRO A 156 19.81 13.74 11.90
N THR A 157 18.87 13.06 12.55
CA THR A 157 19.15 12.04 13.58
C THR A 157 19.31 10.62 13.00
N ALA A 158 19.06 10.43 11.70
CA ALA A 158 19.29 9.15 11.05
C ALA A 158 20.78 8.90 10.83
N VAL A 159 21.18 7.64 11.00
CA VAL A 159 22.56 7.18 10.76
C VAL A 159 22.58 6.44 9.43
N VAL A 160 23.09 7.09 8.40
CA VAL A 160 23.19 6.51 7.04
C VAL A 160 24.67 6.34 6.69
N HIS A 161 25.06 5.07 6.41
CA HIS A 161 26.42 4.80 6.00
C HIS A 161 26.74 5.45 4.64
N PRO A 162 27.95 6.03 4.42
CA PRO A 162 28.29 6.68 3.15
C PRO A 162 28.21 5.79 1.91
N GLY A 163 28.32 4.48 2.07
CA GLY A 163 28.17 3.48 1.00
C GLY A 163 26.71 3.22 0.60
N ALA A 164 25.75 3.57 1.43
CA ALA A 164 24.33 3.37 1.14
C ALA A 164 23.86 4.23 -0.05
N ARG A 165 22.94 3.70 -0.83
CA ARG A 165 22.33 4.38 -1.97
C ARG A 165 20.86 4.57 -1.72
N ILE A 166 20.39 5.81 -1.74
CA ILE A 166 18.98 6.16 -1.49
C ILE A 166 18.45 6.94 -2.68
N GLY A 167 17.39 6.41 -3.31
CA GLY A 167 16.76 7.00 -4.48
C GLY A 167 16.04 8.31 -4.17
N SER A 168 15.84 9.09 -5.22
CA SER A 168 15.17 10.39 -5.16
C SER A 168 13.75 10.30 -4.61
N GLY A 169 13.32 11.32 -3.88
CA GLY A 169 12.00 11.40 -3.26
C GLY A 169 11.80 10.49 -2.04
N THR A 170 12.76 9.62 -1.72
CA THR A 170 12.70 8.76 -0.53
C THR A 170 12.88 9.58 0.74
N ARG A 171 12.05 9.28 1.75
CA ARG A 171 12.07 9.95 3.05
C ARG A 171 12.53 8.99 4.13
N VAL A 172 13.58 9.37 4.84
CA VAL A 172 14.16 8.61 5.96
C VAL A 172 13.84 9.34 7.25
N GLY A 173 13.10 8.69 8.14
CA GLY A 173 12.66 9.23 9.43
C GLY A 173 13.75 9.30 10.49
N PRO A 174 13.42 9.82 11.68
CA PRO A 174 14.39 9.98 12.77
C PRO A 174 14.89 8.63 13.28
N HIS A 175 16.16 8.62 13.70
CA HIS A 175 16.86 7.48 14.31
C HIS A 175 16.87 6.22 13.44
N VAL A 176 16.64 6.33 12.14
CA VAL A 176 16.81 5.22 11.19
C VAL A 176 18.28 4.89 11.04
N VAL A 177 18.63 3.61 10.96
CA VAL A 177 19.99 3.14 10.69
C VAL A 177 20.02 2.43 9.35
N ILE A 178 20.89 2.87 8.44
CA ILE A 178 21.05 2.28 7.09
C ILE A 178 22.52 1.89 6.91
N GLY A 179 22.76 0.59 6.69
CA GLY A 179 24.09 0.00 6.54
C GLY A 179 24.75 0.27 5.18
N GLU A 180 26.02 -0.13 5.07
CA GLU A 180 26.90 0.16 3.94
C GLU A 180 26.39 -0.36 2.58
N ASN A 181 25.93 -1.60 2.54
CA ASN A 181 25.58 -2.30 1.30
C ASN A 181 24.08 -2.27 1.00
N VAL A 182 23.39 -1.21 1.47
CA VAL A 182 21.95 -1.03 1.29
C VAL A 182 21.68 -0.13 0.09
N THR A 183 20.78 -0.58 -0.77
CA THR A 183 20.21 0.25 -1.85
C THR A 183 18.70 0.37 -1.63
N ILE A 184 18.19 1.59 -1.62
CA ILE A 184 16.76 1.91 -1.50
C ILE A 184 16.34 2.69 -2.73
N GLY A 185 15.26 2.29 -3.36
CA GLY A 185 14.69 2.94 -4.54
C GLY A 185 14.09 4.31 -4.27
N ARG A 186 13.30 4.79 -5.21
CA ARG A 186 12.69 6.13 -5.19
C ARG A 186 11.36 6.15 -4.44
N ASN A 187 11.02 7.33 -3.91
CA ASN A 187 9.72 7.61 -3.29
C ASN A 187 9.35 6.69 -2.12
N CYS A 188 10.32 6.02 -1.50
CA CYS A 188 10.10 5.20 -0.32
C CYS A 188 9.86 6.06 0.92
N ARG A 189 9.18 5.49 1.92
CA ARG A 189 9.01 6.09 3.24
C ARG A 189 9.56 5.14 4.30
N ILE A 190 10.59 5.56 5.02
CA ILE A 190 11.24 4.78 6.07
C ILE A 190 10.89 5.39 7.42
N GLY A 191 10.11 4.67 8.22
CA GLY A 191 9.65 5.10 9.55
C GLY A 191 10.76 5.16 10.58
N ALA A 192 10.50 5.87 11.67
CA ALA A 192 11.45 6.11 12.74
C ALA A 192 12.05 4.82 13.33
N SER A 193 13.32 4.84 13.72
CA SER A 193 14.01 3.74 14.40
C SER A 193 14.01 2.41 13.61
N THR A 194 13.80 2.45 12.30
CA THR A 194 13.95 1.29 11.42
C THR A 194 15.44 1.00 11.21
N VAL A 195 15.81 -0.28 11.20
CA VAL A 195 17.16 -0.73 10.87
C VAL A 195 17.14 -1.49 9.54
N ILE A 196 17.94 -1.03 8.59
CA ILE A 196 18.13 -1.69 7.29
C ILE A 196 19.61 -1.93 7.11
N ASP A 197 20.01 -3.19 6.97
CA ASP A 197 21.44 -3.55 6.93
C ASP A 197 21.71 -4.72 5.97
N GLY A 198 22.98 -5.12 5.89
CA GLY A 198 23.46 -6.18 5.03
C GLY A 198 23.36 -5.83 3.54
N PHE A 199 23.52 -6.82 2.68
CA PHE A 199 23.38 -6.66 1.23
C PHE A 199 21.88 -6.64 0.87
N THR A 200 21.25 -5.48 1.04
CA THR A 200 19.81 -5.31 0.91
C THR A 200 19.45 -4.34 -0.21
N ASP A 201 18.67 -4.81 -1.16
CA ASP A 201 18.11 -4.01 -2.24
C ASP A 201 16.60 -3.87 -2.05
N ILE A 202 16.12 -2.65 -1.96
CA ILE A 202 14.70 -2.29 -1.82
C ILE A 202 14.30 -1.46 -3.05
N GLY A 203 13.23 -1.86 -3.73
CA GLY A 203 12.70 -1.16 -4.91
C GLY A 203 12.02 0.17 -4.58
N ASP A 204 11.25 0.66 -5.54
CA ASP A 204 10.58 1.95 -5.49
C ASP A 204 9.26 1.89 -4.66
N GLU A 205 8.86 3.03 -4.09
CA GLU A 205 7.53 3.27 -3.50
C GLU A 205 7.15 2.31 -2.36
N ASN A 206 8.14 1.82 -1.62
CA ASN A 206 7.92 1.01 -0.43
C ASN A 206 7.64 1.90 0.78
N GLU A 207 6.68 1.48 1.62
CA GLU A 207 6.38 2.12 2.89
C GLU A 207 6.76 1.20 4.05
N ILE A 208 7.79 1.59 4.79
CA ILE A 208 8.35 0.86 5.92
C ILE A 208 8.03 1.63 7.20
N PHE A 209 7.27 1.02 8.08
CA PHE A 209 6.81 1.61 9.33
C PHE A 209 7.88 1.52 10.43
N PRO A 210 7.71 2.28 11.54
CA PRO A 210 8.71 2.36 12.58
C PRO A 210 9.14 1.00 13.17
N MET A 211 10.42 0.93 13.60
CA MET A 211 10.99 -0.21 14.31
C MET A 211 11.03 -1.53 13.51
N ALA A 212 10.93 -1.50 12.20
CA ALA A 212 11.18 -2.67 11.37
C ALA A 212 12.68 -3.00 11.32
N SER A 213 13.02 -4.29 11.17
CA SER A 213 14.41 -4.79 11.06
C SER A 213 14.57 -5.56 9.76
N ILE A 214 15.29 -5.01 8.80
CA ILE A 214 15.31 -5.49 7.42
C ILE A 214 16.75 -5.80 6.99
N GLY A 215 16.97 -7.00 6.43
CA GLY A 215 18.26 -7.42 5.89
C GLY A 215 19.30 -7.84 6.93
N LEU A 216 18.90 -7.98 8.19
CA LEU A 216 19.80 -8.44 9.24
C LEU A 216 20.24 -9.90 9.01
N ILE A 217 21.24 -10.33 9.77
CA ILE A 217 21.78 -11.69 9.70
C ILE A 217 20.68 -12.73 9.98
N PRO A 218 20.73 -13.88 9.27
CA PRO A 218 19.81 -14.99 9.55
C PRO A 218 19.87 -15.49 10.99
N GLN A 219 18.72 -15.91 11.51
CA GLN A 219 18.65 -16.63 12.78
C GLN A 219 18.95 -18.11 12.54
N ASP A 220 20.08 -18.40 11.90
CA ASP A 220 20.58 -19.75 11.64
C ASP A 220 21.97 -19.90 12.25
N LEU A 221 22.12 -20.87 13.14
CA LEU A 221 23.39 -21.16 13.83
C LEU A 221 24.52 -21.55 12.86
N LYS A 222 24.20 -21.95 11.63
CA LYS A 222 25.17 -22.30 10.58
C LYS A 222 25.66 -21.08 9.79
N PHE A 223 25.04 -19.93 9.98
CA PHE A 223 25.44 -18.71 9.26
C PHE A 223 26.82 -18.23 9.75
N GLY A 224 27.80 -18.22 8.83
CA GLY A 224 29.19 -17.87 9.11
C GLY A 224 29.58 -16.43 8.75
N GLY A 225 28.62 -15.57 8.36
CA GLY A 225 28.90 -14.19 7.95
C GLY A 225 29.00 -14.01 6.43
N GLU A 226 28.52 -14.93 5.64
CA GLU A 226 28.57 -14.90 4.18
C GLU A 226 27.82 -13.70 3.60
N PRO A 227 28.27 -13.15 2.45
CA PRO A 227 27.66 -11.97 1.82
C PRO A 227 26.36 -12.31 1.08
N THR A 228 25.39 -12.84 1.82
CA THR A 228 24.06 -13.19 1.31
C THR A 228 23.15 -11.97 1.24
N ARG A 229 22.09 -12.06 0.45
CA ARG A 229 21.29 -10.89 0.04
C ARG A 229 19.84 -10.97 0.48
N LEU A 230 19.23 -9.78 0.56
CA LEU A 230 17.80 -9.57 0.59
C LEU A 230 17.42 -8.68 -0.60
N VAL A 231 16.38 -9.06 -1.34
CA VAL A 231 15.80 -8.24 -2.42
C VAL A 231 14.32 -8.06 -2.16
N ILE A 232 13.88 -6.82 -2.09
CA ILE A 232 12.48 -6.41 -1.93
C ILE A 232 12.08 -5.62 -3.18
N GLY A 233 10.96 -5.99 -3.79
CA GLY A 233 10.39 -5.30 -4.95
C GLY A 233 9.77 -3.95 -4.60
N ASN A 234 8.71 -3.57 -5.29
CA ASN A 234 8.13 -2.25 -5.26
C ASN A 234 6.76 -2.24 -4.54
N HIS A 235 6.33 -1.04 -4.08
CA HIS A 235 4.99 -0.80 -3.52
C HIS A 235 4.61 -1.71 -2.34
N ASN A 236 5.57 -2.22 -1.58
CA ASN A 236 5.28 -3.03 -0.40
C ASN A 236 4.99 -2.15 0.81
N VAL A 237 4.07 -2.60 1.66
CA VAL A 237 3.76 -2.00 2.96
C VAL A 237 4.29 -2.93 4.05
N ILE A 238 5.29 -2.48 4.78
CA ILE A 238 5.97 -3.22 5.84
C ILE A 238 5.70 -2.52 7.16
N ARG A 239 4.83 -3.09 7.99
CA ARG A 239 4.35 -2.49 9.22
C ARG A 239 5.38 -2.60 10.36
N GLU A 240 4.99 -2.09 11.51
CA GLU A 240 5.83 -1.96 12.69
C GLU A 240 6.36 -3.30 13.18
N PHE A 241 7.61 -3.33 13.62
CA PHE A 241 8.29 -4.50 14.19
C PHE A 241 8.37 -5.72 13.26
N VAL A 242 8.19 -5.52 11.96
CA VAL A 242 8.42 -6.60 10.99
C VAL A 242 9.91 -6.90 10.91
N THR A 243 10.24 -8.20 10.81
CA THR A 243 11.61 -8.66 10.61
C THR A 243 11.73 -9.45 9.31
N ILE A 244 12.69 -9.07 8.44
CA ILE A 244 12.97 -9.77 7.18
C ILE A 244 14.48 -10.01 7.11
N HIS A 245 14.89 -11.26 7.11
CA HIS A 245 16.30 -11.63 7.10
C HIS A 245 16.82 -11.94 5.69
N ARG A 246 18.10 -11.69 5.46
CA ARG A 246 18.78 -12.08 4.23
C ARG A 246 18.96 -13.59 4.14
N GLY A 247 19.39 -14.11 2.98
CA GLY A 247 19.56 -15.53 2.75
C GLY A 247 20.76 -16.15 3.48
N THR A 248 20.96 -17.46 3.28
CA THR A 248 22.13 -18.22 3.71
C THR A 248 22.83 -18.84 2.51
N ALA A 249 24.13 -19.12 2.59
CA ALA A 249 24.87 -19.77 1.50
C ALA A 249 24.26 -21.13 1.13
N GLY A 250 23.84 -21.91 2.12
CA GLY A 250 23.20 -23.21 1.92
C GLY A 250 21.79 -23.14 1.31
N GLY A 251 21.13 -21.98 1.34
CA GLY A 251 19.78 -21.76 0.82
C GLY A 251 19.71 -21.07 -0.54
N GLY A 252 20.86 -20.85 -1.17
CA GLY A 252 20.93 -20.13 -2.45
C GLY A 252 21.31 -18.66 -2.33
N GLY A 253 21.58 -18.19 -1.12
CA GLY A 253 22.17 -16.88 -0.85
C GLY A 253 21.21 -15.70 -0.88
N ILE A 254 19.90 -15.93 -1.04
CA ILE A 254 18.95 -14.81 -1.25
C ILE A 254 17.58 -15.05 -0.64
N THR A 255 17.10 -14.07 0.13
CA THR A 255 15.68 -13.90 0.45
C THR A 255 15.07 -12.92 -0.54
N ARG A 256 13.93 -13.24 -1.12
CA ARG A 256 13.26 -12.44 -2.14
C ARG A 256 11.82 -12.14 -1.80
N ILE A 257 11.47 -10.88 -1.89
CA ILE A 257 10.10 -10.35 -1.73
C ILE A 257 9.70 -9.67 -3.04
N GLY A 258 8.53 -10.00 -3.58
CA GLY A 258 7.97 -9.37 -4.78
C GLY A 258 7.34 -8.00 -4.52
N ASP A 259 6.36 -7.66 -5.32
CA ASP A 259 5.71 -6.35 -5.33
C ASP A 259 4.36 -6.35 -4.62
N ARG A 260 3.94 -5.17 -4.14
CA ARG A 260 2.59 -4.87 -3.61
C ARG A 260 2.13 -5.80 -2.48
N ASN A 261 3.06 -6.22 -1.64
CA ASN A 261 2.76 -7.05 -0.48
C ASN A 261 2.43 -6.20 0.75
N LEU A 262 1.59 -6.74 1.64
CA LEU A 262 1.29 -6.18 2.95
C LEU A 262 1.82 -7.12 4.04
N PHE A 263 2.80 -6.65 4.81
CA PHE A 263 3.29 -7.32 6.02
C PHE A 263 2.78 -6.54 7.23
N MET A 264 1.78 -7.09 7.94
CA MET A 264 1.26 -6.47 9.15
C MET A 264 2.25 -6.61 10.31
N ALA A 265 1.99 -5.88 11.39
CA ALA A 265 2.91 -5.76 12.51
C ALA A 265 3.35 -7.13 13.07
N TYR A 266 4.64 -7.19 13.46
CA TYR A 266 5.32 -8.38 14.00
C TYR A 266 5.45 -9.56 13.04
N THR A 267 5.19 -9.39 11.74
CA THR A 267 5.44 -10.45 10.75
C THR A 267 6.94 -10.79 10.71
N HIS A 268 7.26 -12.07 10.61
CA HIS A 268 8.64 -12.54 10.45
C HIS A 268 8.83 -13.33 9.16
N ILE A 269 9.79 -12.91 8.35
CA ILE A 269 10.24 -13.61 7.15
C ILE A 269 11.70 -14.06 7.38
N ALA A 270 11.89 -15.36 7.56
CA ALA A 270 13.22 -15.93 7.74
C ALA A 270 14.03 -15.96 6.43
N HIS A 271 15.26 -16.43 6.55
CA HIS A 271 16.23 -16.55 5.45
C HIS A 271 15.73 -17.45 4.31
N ASP A 272 16.18 -17.17 3.10
CA ASP A 272 15.93 -17.97 1.89
C ASP A 272 14.45 -18.13 1.52
N CYS A 273 13.56 -17.30 2.10
CA CYS A 273 12.18 -17.24 1.72
C CYS A 273 11.98 -16.53 0.37
N HIS A 274 11.04 -17.03 -0.41
CA HIS A 274 10.61 -16.40 -1.65
C HIS A 274 9.12 -16.05 -1.52
N VAL A 275 8.81 -14.77 -1.51
CA VAL A 275 7.43 -14.24 -1.44
C VAL A 275 7.10 -13.59 -2.77
N GLY A 276 6.00 -14.00 -3.37
CA GLY A 276 5.48 -13.45 -4.63
C GLY A 276 4.90 -12.05 -4.48
N ASN A 277 3.90 -11.76 -5.29
CA ASN A 277 3.29 -10.45 -5.38
C ASN A 277 1.90 -10.43 -4.74
N GLU A 278 1.47 -9.25 -4.30
CA GLU A 278 0.12 -9.00 -3.75
C GLU A 278 -0.29 -9.97 -2.63
N THR A 279 0.69 -10.42 -1.83
CA THR A 279 0.45 -11.28 -0.68
C THR A 279 0.10 -10.46 0.56
N ILE A 280 -0.62 -11.08 1.49
CA ILE A 280 -0.99 -10.46 2.77
C ILE A 280 -0.51 -11.35 3.91
N PHE A 281 0.29 -10.79 4.79
CA PHE A 281 0.70 -11.40 6.05
C PHE A 281 0.03 -10.64 7.19
N ALA A 282 -0.89 -11.30 7.88
CA ALA A 282 -1.54 -10.71 9.04
C ALA A 282 -0.59 -10.68 10.26
N ASN A 283 -0.99 -9.99 11.32
CA ASN A 283 -0.16 -9.76 12.50
C ASN A 283 0.53 -11.04 13.02
N ALA A 284 1.83 -10.96 13.24
CA ALA A 284 2.67 -12.04 13.77
C ALA A 284 2.66 -13.32 12.91
N ALA A 285 2.30 -13.24 11.63
CA ALA A 285 2.48 -14.34 10.70
C ALA A 285 3.98 -14.62 10.50
N THR A 286 4.38 -15.88 10.54
CA THR A 286 5.80 -16.27 10.58
C THR A 286 6.12 -17.30 9.50
N LEU A 287 7.14 -17.02 8.70
CA LEU A 287 7.76 -17.98 7.80
C LEU A 287 9.08 -18.46 8.38
N ALA A 288 9.25 -19.77 8.52
CA ALA A 288 10.56 -20.36 8.73
C ALA A 288 11.40 -20.31 7.44
N GLY A 289 12.68 -20.69 7.50
CA GLY A 289 13.57 -20.63 6.35
C GLY A 289 13.09 -21.43 5.13
N HIS A 290 13.48 -20.98 3.92
CA HIS A 290 13.22 -21.65 2.63
C HIS A 290 11.73 -21.81 2.25
N VAL A 291 10.83 -21.04 2.85
CA VAL A 291 9.39 -21.05 2.50
C VAL A 291 9.17 -20.29 1.20
N ARG A 292 8.30 -20.83 0.36
CA ARG A 292 7.82 -20.14 -0.84
C ARG A 292 6.35 -19.78 -0.69
N VAL A 293 6.03 -18.50 -0.82
CA VAL A 293 4.65 -18.00 -0.83
C VAL A 293 4.38 -17.42 -2.20
N GLU A 294 3.39 -17.95 -2.88
CA GLU A 294 3.07 -17.55 -4.23
C GLU A 294 2.09 -16.36 -4.24
N ASP A 295 1.88 -15.78 -5.42
CA ASP A 295 1.08 -14.56 -5.60
C ASP A 295 -0.31 -14.66 -4.99
N TYR A 296 -0.80 -13.54 -4.47
CA TYR A 296 -2.14 -13.39 -3.91
C TYR A 296 -2.46 -14.26 -2.69
N ALA A 297 -1.47 -14.94 -2.13
CA ALA A 297 -1.68 -15.75 -0.92
C ALA A 297 -1.86 -14.86 0.32
N THR A 298 -2.65 -15.34 1.28
CA THR A 298 -2.83 -14.70 2.58
C THR A 298 -2.39 -15.64 3.70
N VAL A 299 -1.51 -15.17 4.58
CA VAL A 299 -1.09 -15.88 5.79
C VAL A 299 -1.75 -15.21 6.99
N GLY A 300 -2.67 -15.91 7.64
CA GLY A 300 -3.45 -15.40 8.77
C GLY A 300 -2.62 -15.12 10.03
N ALA A 301 -3.19 -14.32 10.92
CA ALA A 301 -2.51 -13.87 12.13
C ALA A 301 -2.05 -15.04 13.02
N PHE A 302 -0.87 -14.89 13.64
CA PHE A 302 -0.26 -15.88 14.52
C PHE A 302 -0.10 -17.27 13.90
N SER A 303 0.01 -17.35 12.58
CA SER A 303 0.24 -18.60 11.87
C SER A 303 1.70 -18.77 11.53
N GLY A 304 2.19 -20.02 11.65
CA GLY A 304 3.56 -20.40 11.31
C GLY A 304 3.60 -21.33 10.09
N VAL A 305 4.51 -21.06 9.16
CA VAL A 305 4.78 -21.94 8.01
C VAL A 305 6.15 -22.59 8.20
N HIS A 306 6.16 -23.92 8.27
CA HIS A 306 7.39 -24.70 8.47
C HIS A 306 8.34 -24.59 7.28
N GLN A 307 9.64 -24.74 7.55
CA GLN A 307 10.69 -24.66 6.52
C GLN A 307 10.43 -25.59 5.32
N PHE A 308 10.79 -25.12 4.14
CA PHE A 308 10.61 -25.78 2.85
C PHE A 308 9.16 -26.02 2.41
N CYS A 309 8.17 -25.51 3.13
CA CYS A 309 6.78 -25.55 2.68
C CYS A 309 6.51 -24.48 1.61
N ARG A 310 5.51 -24.79 0.78
CA ARG A 310 4.95 -23.84 -0.19
C ARG A 310 3.54 -23.43 0.21
N VAL A 311 3.22 -22.17 0.02
CA VAL A 311 1.85 -21.64 0.11
C VAL A 311 1.45 -21.24 -1.31
N GLY A 312 0.53 -22.00 -1.91
CA GLY A 312 0.13 -21.85 -3.31
C GLY A 312 -0.62 -20.53 -3.56
N ARG A 313 -0.65 -20.12 -4.81
CA ARG A 313 -1.32 -18.88 -5.23
C ARG A 313 -2.78 -18.84 -4.80
N TYR A 314 -3.25 -17.66 -4.36
CA TYR A 314 -4.59 -17.46 -3.82
C TYR A 314 -4.95 -18.33 -2.61
N ALA A 315 -3.99 -19.01 -1.99
CA ALA A 315 -4.23 -19.75 -0.76
C ALA A 315 -4.55 -18.79 0.40
N PHE A 316 -5.37 -19.25 1.32
CA PHE A 316 -5.69 -18.54 2.57
C PHE A 316 -5.36 -19.44 3.77
N ILE A 317 -4.34 -19.06 4.52
CA ILE A 317 -4.02 -19.72 5.78
C ILE A 317 -4.85 -19.05 6.87
N GLY A 318 -5.68 -19.81 7.56
CA GLY A 318 -6.46 -19.29 8.69
C GLY A 318 -5.57 -18.90 9.87
N GLY A 319 -6.01 -17.98 10.70
CA GLY A 319 -5.25 -17.57 11.89
C GLY A 319 -4.95 -18.74 12.83
N TYR A 320 -3.86 -18.62 13.60
CA TYR A 320 -3.38 -19.65 14.55
C TYR A 320 -3.11 -21.02 13.91
N SER A 321 -2.73 -21.04 12.64
CA SER A 321 -2.47 -22.27 11.92
C SER A 321 -0.99 -22.64 11.90
N VAL A 322 -0.68 -23.93 11.98
CA VAL A 322 0.69 -24.47 11.85
C VAL A 322 0.76 -25.29 10.58
N VAL A 323 1.35 -24.70 9.54
CA VAL A 323 1.50 -25.30 8.21
C VAL A 323 2.78 -26.13 8.16
N THR A 324 2.65 -27.46 8.10
CA THR A 324 3.79 -28.40 8.07
C THR A 324 3.93 -29.15 6.75
N LYS A 325 3.00 -28.95 5.83
CA LYS A 325 2.98 -29.45 4.45
C LYS A 325 2.55 -28.32 3.51
N ASP A 326 2.76 -28.50 2.22
CA ASP A 326 2.38 -27.48 1.23
C ASP A 326 0.89 -27.15 1.34
N ALA A 327 0.60 -25.86 1.44
CA ALA A 327 -0.77 -25.34 1.47
C ALA A 327 -1.27 -25.15 0.04
N MET A 328 -2.37 -25.80 -0.27
CA MET A 328 -2.93 -25.89 -1.63
C MET A 328 -3.34 -24.54 -2.20
N PRO A 329 -3.10 -24.30 -3.50
CA PRO A 329 -3.56 -23.08 -4.18
C PRO A 329 -5.09 -22.94 -4.12
N TYR A 330 -5.59 -21.71 -4.17
CA TYR A 330 -7.02 -21.38 -4.18
C TYR A 330 -7.83 -21.89 -2.98
N ALA A 331 -7.17 -22.43 -1.97
CA ALA A 331 -7.80 -23.15 -0.86
C ALA A 331 -7.60 -22.44 0.48
N LYS A 332 -8.51 -22.72 1.41
CA LYS A 332 -8.33 -22.39 2.82
C LYS A 332 -7.63 -23.54 3.54
N THR A 333 -6.57 -23.25 4.24
CA THR A 333 -5.81 -24.21 5.05
C THR A 333 -5.82 -23.71 6.49
N VAL A 334 -6.32 -24.52 7.44
CA VAL A 334 -6.59 -24.06 8.80
C VAL A 334 -6.21 -25.16 9.82
N GLY A 335 -5.80 -24.72 11.00
CA GLY A 335 -5.62 -25.56 12.20
C GLY A 335 -4.18 -25.87 12.54
N ASN A 336 -4.00 -26.54 13.67
CA ASN A 336 -2.71 -27.05 14.15
C ASN A 336 -2.80 -28.60 14.27
N ARG A 337 -2.20 -29.35 13.37
CA ARG A 337 -1.48 -29.05 12.13
C ARG A 337 -2.47 -28.71 11.01
N ALA A 338 -2.16 -27.66 10.24
CA ALA A 338 -3.07 -27.12 9.24
C ALA A 338 -3.39 -28.12 8.13
N ARG A 339 -4.66 -28.15 7.72
CA ARG A 339 -5.20 -29.02 6.68
C ARG A 339 -6.14 -28.24 5.76
N PHE A 340 -6.40 -28.78 4.60
CA PHE A 340 -7.41 -28.25 3.70
C PHE A 340 -8.77 -28.16 4.41
N TYR A 341 -9.34 -26.95 4.40
CA TYR A 341 -10.65 -26.69 5.01
C TYR A 341 -11.76 -26.54 3.96
N GLY A 342 -11.42 -26.00 2.78
CA GLY A 342 -12.32 -25.75 1.68
C GLY A 342 -11.70 -24.81 0.65
N LEU A 343 -12.43 -24.53 -0.40
CA LEU A 343 -12.01 -23.56 -1.41
C LEU A 343 -12.07 -22.13 -0.86
N ASN A 344 -11.14 -21.26 -1.24
CA ASN A 344 -11.14 -19.85 -0.89
C ASN A 344 -12.13 -19.04 -1.75
N THR A 345 -13.40 -19.47 -1.78
CA THR A 345 -14.42 -18.92 -2.68
C THR A 345 -14.56 -17.39 -2.56
N ILE A 346 -14.54 -16.86 -1.32
CA ILE A 346 -14.68 -15.41 -1.10
C ILE A 346 -13.50 -14.66 -1.73
N GLY A 347 -12.28 -15.14 -1.55
CA GLY A 347 -11.08 -14.55 -2.14
C GLY A 347 -11.12 -14.58 -3.67
N LEU A 348 -11.54 -15.71 -4.25
CA LEU A 348 -11.63 -15.88 -5.69
C LEU A 348 -12.70 -14.96 -6.32
N VAL A 349 -13.88 -14.86 -5.71
CA VAL A 349 -14.95 -13.95 -6.18
C VAL A 349 -14.48 -12.48 -6.12
N ARG A 350 -13.83 -12.06 -5.04
CA ARG A 350 -13.25 -10.70 -4.92
C ARG A 350 -12.22 -10.40 -6.00
N ARG A 351 -11.48 -11.42 -6.45
CA ARG A 351 -10.48 -11.34 -7.53
C ARG A 351 -11.09 -11.60 -8.91
N LYS A 352 -12.43 -11.62 -9.02
CA LYS A 352 -13.18 -11.71 -10.26
C LYS A 352 -12.96 -13.02 -11.06
N PHE A 353 -12.66 -14.13 -10.39
CA PHE A 353 -12.66 -15.44 -11.01
C PHE A 353 -14.06 -15.79 -11.55
N SER A 354 -14.12 -16.43 -12.70
CA SER A 354 -15.41 -16.82 -13.29
C SER A 354 -16.12 -17.86 -12.41
N PRO A 355 -17.45 -17.85 -12.35
CA PRO A 355 -18.21 -18.90 -11.66
C PRO A 355 -17.87 -20.30 -12.18
N GLU A 356 -17.56 -20.42 -13.47
CA GLU A 356 -17.15 -21.68 -14.11
C GLU A 356 -15.81 -22.18 -13.57
N SER A 357 -14.77 -21.33 -13.52
CA SER A 357 -13.45 -21.69 -12.93
C SER A 357 -13.59 -22.11 -11.48
N ILE A 358 -14.42 -21.39 -10.70
CA ILE A 358 -14.66 -21.72 -9.28
C ILE A 358 -15.35 -23.08 -9.15
N GLU A 359 -16.29 -23.42 -10.02
CA GLU A 359 -16.98 -24.71 -9.99
C GLU A 359 -16.05 -25.86 -10.44
N LYS A 360 -15.23 -25.65 -11.47
CA LYS A 360 -14.21 -26.62 -11.88
C LYS A 360 -13.22 -26.90 -10.76
N LEU A 361 -12.72 -25.87 -10.09
CA LEU A 361 -11.87 -25.99 -8.91
C LEU A 361 -12.57 -26.80 -7.79
N ARG A 362 -13.85 -26.50 -7.51
CA ARG A 362 -14.62 -27.21 -6.48
C ARG A 362 -14.75 -28.71 -6.79
N ARG A 363 -14.99 -29.05 -8.04
CA ARG A 363 -15.07 -30.45 -8.51
C ARG A 363 -13.70 -31.14 -8.41
N ALA A 364 -12.63 -30.50 -8.86
CA ALA A 364 -11.27 -31.03 -8.78
C ALA A 364 -10.86 -31.30 -7.30
N TYR A 365 -11.11 -30.37 -6.40
CA TYR A 365 -10.83 -30.55 -4.99
C TYR A 365 -11.67 -31.67 -4.34
N ARG A 366 -12.92 -31.85 -4.77
CA ARG A 366 -13.74 -32.97 -4.31
C ARG A 366 -13.10 -34.30 -4.70
N ILE A 367 -12.63 -34.46 -5.92
CA ILE A 367 -11.92 -35.65 -6.38
C ILE A 367 -10.64 -35.88 -5.55
N LEU A 368 -9.84 -34.85 -5.32
CA LEU A 368 -8.60 -34.91 -4.52
C LEU A 368 -8.84 -35.33 -3.07
N LEU A 369 -10.01 -35.05 -2.50
CA LEU A 369 -10.35 -35.40 -1.12
C LEU A 369 -10.85 -36.83 -0.95
N HIS A 370 -11.41 -37.43 -1.99
CA HIS A 370 -12.08 -38.75 -1.95
C HIS A 370 -11.23 -39.90 -2.49
N ALA A 371 -10.21 -39.65 -3.29
CA ALA A 371 -9.33 -40.68 -3.86
C ALA A 371 -7.89 -40.54 -3.34
N ASN A 372 -7.06 -41.55 -3.56
CA ASN A 372 -5.63 -41.36 -3.36
C ASN A 372 -5.09 -40.37 -4.40
N THR A 373 -4.01 -39.70 -4.05
CA THR A 373 -3.50 -38.57 -4.85
C THR A 373 -3.22 -38.95 -6.30
N SER A 374 -2.55 -40.07 -6.57
CA SER A 374 -2.19 -40.48 -7.93
C SER A 374 -3.43 -40.76 -8.78
N ARG A 375 -4.42 -41.48 -8.21
CA ARG A 375 -5.68 -41.77 -8.90
C ARG A 375 -6.52 -40.52 -9.15
N ALA A 376 -6.54 -39.61 -8.15
CA ALA A 376 -7.24 -38.34 -8.26
C ALA A 376 -6.66 -37.47 -9.38
N LEU A 377 -5.33 -37.39 -9.45
CA LEU A 377 -4.62 -36.63 -10.49
C LEU A 377 -4.95 -37.21 -11.89
N ALA A 378 -4.84 -38.53 -12.07
CA ALA A 378 -5.17 -39.15 -13.34
C ALA A 378 -6.64 -38.92 -13.76
N GLN A 379 -7.56 -38.95 -12.82
CA GLN A 379 -8.99 -38.67 -13.08
C GLN A 379 -9.21 -37.22 -13.49
N ILE A 380 -8.56 -36.25 -12.83
CA ILE A 380 -8.69 -34.82 -13.16
C ILE A 380 -8.07 -34.51 -14.51
N GLU A 381 -6.90 -35.08 -14.82
CA GLU A 381 -6.24 -34.89 -16.10
C GLU A 381 -7.03 -35.54 -17.28
N GLY A 382 -7.71 -36.64 -17.01
CA GLY A 382 -8.51 -37.34 -18.01
C GLY A 382 -9.93 -36.76 -18.21
N ASP A 383 -10.37 -35.79 -17.43
CA ASP A 383 -11.70 -35.19 -17.56
C ASP A 383 -11.65 -33.85 -18.31
N PRO A 384 -12.05 -33.80 -19.60
CA PRO A 384 -12.03 -32.55 -20.37
C PRO A 384 -12.89 -31.43 -19.78
N SER A 385 -13.96 -31.79 -19.04
CA SER A 385 -14.87 -30.82 -18.43
C SER A 385 -14.23 -30.05 -17.24
N LEU A 386 -13.11 -30.54 -16.72
CA LEU A 386 -12.34 -29.90 -15.63
C LEU A 386 -11.19 -29.05 -16.15
N GLN A 387 -10.87 -29.13 -17.43
CA GLN A 387 -9.69 -28.42 -17.96
C GLN A 387 -9.90 -26.91 -17.93
N CYS A 388 -9.07 -26.24 -17.16
CA CYS A 388 -8.84 -24.79 -17.11
C CYS A 388 -7.49 -24.52 -16.48
N GLU A 389 -6.97 -23.31 -16.65
CA GLU A 389 -5.64 -22.91 -16.15
C GLU A 389 -5.49 -23.23 -14.65
N GLU A 390 -6.51 -22.90 -13.85
CA GLU A 390 -6.47 -23.05 -12.40
C GLU A 390 -6.40 -24.51 -11.96
N VAL A 391 -7.16 -25.40 -12.60
CA VAL A 391 -7.14 -26.84 -12.28
C VAL A 391 -5.83 -27.48 -12.73
N CYS A 392 -5.33 -27.14 -13.92
CA CYS A 392 -4.02 -27.59 -14.39
C CYS A 392 -2.91 -27.18 -13.41
N TYR A 393 -2.99 -25.95 -12.92
CA TYR A 393 -2.03 -25.46 -11.93
C TYR A 393 -2.10 -26.21 -10.58
N VAL A 394 -3.29 -26.54 -10.09
CA VAL A 394 -3.45 -27.39 -8.89
C VAL A 394 -2.78 -28.74 -9.08
N VAL A 395 -2.94 -29.37 -10.24
CA VAL A 395 -2.31 -30.66 -10.58
C VAL A 395 -0.79 -30.54 -10.58
N GLU A 396 -0.25 -29.53 -11.25
CA GLU A 396 1.19 -29.25 -11.31
C GLU A 396 1.78 -28.96 -9.92
N PHE A 397 1.08 -28.16 -9.11
CA PHE A 397 1.48 -27.86 -7.75
C PHE A 397 1.62 -29.13 -6.90
N ILE A 398 0.69 -30.07 -7.02
CA ILE A 398 0.74 -31.34 -6.29
C ILE A 398 1.91 -32.20 -6.80
N LYS A 399 2.08 -32.32 -8.11
CA LYS A 399 3.15 -33.13 -8.73
C LYS A 399 4.54 -32.63 -8.36
N SER A 400 4.71 -31.33 -8.26
CA SER A 400 5.99 -30.68 -7.90
C SER A 400 6.24 -30.57 -6.39
N SER A 401 5.31 -31.01 -5.55
CA SER A 401 5.44 -30.88 -4.08
C SER A 401 6.46 -31.84 -3.51
N GLN A 402 7.46 -31.31 -2.79
CA GLN A 402 8.48 -32.08 -2.09
C GLN A 402 8.07 -32.42 -0.63
N ARG A 403 7.32 -31.53 0.00
CA ARG A 403 6.85 -31.67 1.41
C ARG A 403 5.56 -32.46 1.53
N GLY A 404 4.92 -32.81 0.39
CA GLY A 404 3.58 -33.32 0.31
C GLY A 404 2.53 -32.27 0.67
N VAL A 405 1.30 -32.51 0.28
CA VAL A 405 0.18 -31.57 0.40
C VAL A 405 -0.72 -31.87 1.60
N GLY A 406 -1.26 -30.83 2.22
CA GLY A 406 -2.12 -30.95 3.41
C GLY A 406 -3.60 -31.19 3.07
N LEU A 407 -3.94 -32.18 2.22
CA LEU A 407 -5.31 -32.41 1.73
C LEU A 407 -6.24 -33.11 2.74
N ARG A 408 -5.76 -34.08 3.51
CA ARG A 408 -6.64 -34.89 4.36
C ARG A 408 -7.04 -34.13 5.63
N ARG A 409 -8.34 -34.12 5.96
CA ARG A 409 -8.80 -33.77 7.32
C ARG A 409 -8.24 -34.80 8.30
N PRO A 410 -7.85 -34.42 9.54
CA PRO A 410 -7.59 -35.39 10.57
C PRO A 410 -8.84 -36.28 10.69
N SER A 411 -8.67 -37.59 10.69
CA SER A 411 -9.74 -38.49 11.12
C SER A 411 -10.16 -38.02 12.52
N ARG A 412 -11.45 -37.82 12.78
CA ARG A 412 -11.94 -37.79 14.14
C ARG A 412 -11.49 -39.09 14.76
N ARG A 413 -10.50 -39.08 15.63
CA ARG A 413 -10.42 -40.10 16.66
C ARG A 413 -11.72 -39.92 17.46
N VAL A 414 -12.61 -40.85 17.33
CA VAL A 414 -13.56 -41.12 18.38
C VAL A 414 -12.67 -41.61 19.51
N ASP A 415 -12.38 -40.74 20.46
CA ASP A 415 -11.86 -41.18 21.75
C ASP A 415 -13.03 -41.93 22.37
N ASP A 416 -13.00 -43.23 22.21
CA ASP A 416 -13.77 -44.21 22.98
C ASP A 416 -13.07 -44.26 24.34
N ASP A 417 -13.31 -43.28 25.18
CA ASP A 417 -13.04 -43.33 26.62
C ASP A 417 -14.33 -43.83 27.25
N GLY A 418 -14.51 -45.14 27.18
CA GLY A 418 -15.24 -45.88 28.16
C GLY A 418 -14.35 -46.01 29.41
N ASP A 419 -14.79 -45.42 30.49
CA ASP A 419 -14.96 -45.79 31.87
C ASP A 419 -14.90 -44.58 32.79
#